data_e7ab3bda614e85bba21d487976e6d317
#
_entry.id   e7ab3bda614e85bba21d487976e6d317
#
_cell.length_a   1.000
_cell.length_b   1.000
_cell.length_c   1.000
_cell.angle_alpha   90.00
_cell.angle_beta   90.00
_cell.angle_gamma   90.00
#
_symmetry.space_group_name_H-M   'P 1'
#
loop_
_entity.id
_entity.type
_entity.pdbx_description
1 polymer ?
#
loop_
_entity_poly.entity_id
_entity_poly.type
_entity_poly.pdbx_seq_one_letter_code
_entity_poly.pdbx_strand_id
1 'polypeptide(L)'
;MMRHIILSAFIFIFTFMQSQAQESEKSEVQRLEIREKNARMSSAQSPFADDSEMKTLSRIGIEVSDSPIALRLKDAIRLALENNNEIEIARNDVKLQEQQLRSLLGNFDVVFTATPQFTRTSTTGSRATNDFRVNTGFSKLLRHGGGNYRVFFNNVRTENTFSQAQISSGAASGTNALYSSSVGISITQPLWRNFTIDNTRRQIKIQRKRLAQSDADFRRQVIEIVSRVQKAYWDLVFALRDQQNKMANLNLSKENLKQIEAKINAGVVAPIARAEVATEIANRESEVLLAAQQVSIAENNLKTLILKDSNSSDWRRNIIPTDQPVFDDKEKINLEDAIKAAIENRPELKRLKLESEVNKIDIDFFKNQTKPQVDLNTSISLNGFSFGTGNTQAQVIPLISGNPSLNPNAFLLQQINIIRSNLNPPLPPVSSPFVTIPGSPEFLIGGFNRSLSNMFRKDAPNYSVGLTISFPLRNKTAEANLAIAKINEQRLQAQIRSTEQNVLVEVRNAVQAVETAKQRVMAAKKARENAEIQLEGERKLFEAGRSTTFLLFQRENALANARNAEIRAETDYRKAIADLQRATSIILQENDIKIEDEKDR
;
A
#
# COMPACT_ATOMS: atom_id res chain seq x y z
N MET A 1 -27.56 -41.38 16.07
CA MET A 1 -26.96 -41.23 14.74
C MET A 1 -26.84 -39.75 14.28
N MET A 2 -27.83 -38.91 14.54
CA MET A 2 -27.80 -37.47 14.11
C MET A 2 -26.86 -36.55 14.93
N ARG A 3 -26.46 -36.91 16.14
CA ARG A 3 -25.50 -36.19 16.99
C ARG A 3 -24.05 -36.23 16.42
N HIS A 4 -23.69 -37.33 15.74
CA HIS A 4 -22.36 -37.50 15.14
C HIS A 4 -22.24 -36.78 13.78
N ILE A 5 -23.34 -36.58 13.04
CA ILE A 5 -23.33 -35.92 11.74
C ILE A 5 -23.16 -34.40 11.90
N ILE A 6 -23.74 -33.79 12.91
CA ILE A 6 -23.59 -32.33 13.16
C ILE A 6 -22.20 -32.02 13.72
N LEU A 7 -21.63 -32.85 14.56
CA LEU A 7 -20.28 -32.69 15.09
C LEU A 7 -19.22 -32.93 13.99
N SER A 8 -19.44 -33.91 13.10
CA SER A 8 -18.55 -34.18 11.97
C SER A 8 -18.62 -33.09 10.90
N ALA A 9 -19.78 -32.50 10.64
CA ALA A 9 -19.93 -31.35 9.74
C ALA A 9 -19.22 -30.10 10.29
N PHE A 10 -19.26 -29.89 11.60
CA PHE A 10 -18.55 -28.76 12.25
C PHE A 10 -17.02 -28.95 12.22
N ILE A 11 -16.54 -30.17 12.44
CA ILE A 11 -15.12 -30.51 12.36
C ILE A 11 -14.63 -30.44 10.89
N PHE A 12 -15.45 -30.89 9.93
CA PHE A 12 -15.08 -30.85 8.51
C PHE A 12 -15.00 -29.43 7.95
N ILE A 13 -15.87 -28.52 8.38
CA ILE A 13 -15.81 -27.09 8.01
C ILE A 13 -14.59 -26.43 8.64
N PHE A 14 -14.22 -26.79 9.87
CA PHE A 14 -13.04 -26.21 10.54
C PHE A 14 -11.72 -26.71 9.96
N THR A 15 -11.63 -27.98 9.57
CA THR A 15 -10.43 -28.56 8.91
C THR A 15 -10.27 -28.08 7.46
N PHE A 16 -11.37 -27.89 6.72
CA PHE A 16 -11.32 -27.35 5.35
C PHE A 16 -10.88 -25.87 5.34
N MET A 17 -11.25 -25.08 6.36
CA MET A 17 -10.79 -23.69 6.48
C MET A 17 -9.32 -23.56 6.88
N GLN A 18 -8.75 -24.51 7.64
CA GLN A 18 -7.32 -24.51 7.97
C GLN A 18 -6.44 -24.93 6.78
N SER A 19 -6.92 -25.82 5.91
CA SER A 19 -6.19 -26.25 4.71
C SER A 19 -6.03 -25.13 3.68
N GLN A 20 -7.05 -24.30 3.49
CA GLN A 20 -6.98 -23.17 2.53
C GLN A 20 -6.09 -22.00 3.02
N ALA A 21 -5.94 -21.82 4.33
CA ALA A 21 -5.07 -20.79 4.88
C ALA A 21 -3.58 -21.14 4.77
N GLN A 22 -3.22 -22.43 4.84
CA GLN A 22 -1.83 -22.90 4.73
C GLN A 22 -1.29 -22.97 3.29
N GLU A 23 -2.15 -23.12 2.28
CA GLU A 23 -1.73 -23.14 0.86
C GLU A 23 -1.44 -21.74 0.31
N SER A 24 -2.07 -20.68 0.84
CA SER A 24 -1.81 -19.30 0.39
C SER A 24 -0.51 -18.72 0.93
N GLU A 25 -0.03 -19.20 2.08
CA GLU A 25 1.18 -18.69 2.73
C GLU A 25 2.49 -19.27 2.13
N LYS A 26 2.43 -20.46 1.53
CA LYS A 26 3.60 -21.10 0.91
C LYS A 26 3.92 -20.62 -0.50
N SER A 27 2.99 -19.98 -1.20
CA SER A 27 3.22 -19.53 -2.58
C SER A 27 3.84 -18.13 -2.70
N GLU A 28 3.83 -17.32 -1.64
CA GLU A 28 4.35 -15.94 -1.66
C GLU A 28 5.84 -15.81 -1.28
N VAL A 29 6.39 -16.75 -0.54
CA VAL A 29 7.81 -16.67 -0.09
C VAL A 29 8.79 -17.22 -1.14
N GLN A 30 8.34 -18.03 -2.10
CA GLN A 30 9.22 -18.69 -3.08
C GLN A 30 9.45 -17.93 -4.40
N ARG A 31 8.86 -16.76 -4.62
CA ARG A 31 8.99 -16.01 -5.89
C ARG A 31 9.92 -14.80 -5.86
N LEU A 32 10.56 -14.49 -4.74
CA LEU A 32 11.52 -13.37 -4.62
C LEU A 32 13.00 -13.78 -4.60
N GLU A 33 13.31 -15.03 -4.90
CA GLU A 33 14.68 -15.42 -5.24
C GLU A 33 14.96 -15.05 -6.69
N ILE A 34 15.41 -13.82 -6.90
CA ILE A 34 16.14 -13.42 -8.11
C ILE A 34 17.34 -14.36 -8.21
N ARG A 35 17.39 -15.13 -9.27
CA ARG A 35 18.51 -16.03 -9.59
C ARG A 35 19.82 -15.26 -9.56
N GLU A 36 20.57 -15.37 -8.46
CA GLU A 36 21.99 -15.18 -8.45
C GLU A 36 22.62 -16.23 -9.37
N LYS A 37 22.85 -15.88 -10.60
CA LYS A 37 23.70 -16.65 -11.50
C LYS A 37 24.87 -15.79 -11.93
N ASN A 38 25.99 -16.03 -11.21
CA ASN A 38 27.38 -15.83 -11.62
C ASN A 38 27.59 -15.13 -12.98
N ALA A 39 27.77 -13.83 -12.98
CA ALA A 39 28.59 -13.15 -13.95
C ALA A 39 29.96 -12.90 -13.29
N ARG A 40 30.92 -13.78 -13.50
CA ARG A 40 32.33 -13.50 -13.26
C ARG A 40 32.66 -12.26 -14.08
N MET A 41 33.04 -11.19 -13.40
CA MET A 41 33.55 -9.97 -14.02
C MET A 41 34.78 -10.34 -14.83
N SER A 42 34.65 -10.28 -16.14
CA SER A 42 35.77 -10.22 -17.06
C SER A 42 36.51 -8.91 -16.79
N SER A 43 37.76 -9.01 -16.40
CA SER A 43 38.67 -7.84 -16.28
C SER A 43 38.86 -7.22 -17.65
N ALA A 44 38.02 -6.27 -18.01
CA ALA A 44 38.28 -5.39 -19.13
C ALA A 44 39.35 -4.37 -18.65
N GLN A 45 40.53 -4.41 -19.25
CA GLN A 45 41.57 -3.40 -19.06
C GLN A 45 40.98 -2.02 -19.41
N SER A 46 41.05 -1.12 -18.42
CA SER A 46 40.66 0.29 -18.58
C SER A 46 41.52 0.95 -19.65
N PRO A 47 40.96 1.73 -20.57
CA PRO A 47 41.77 2.53 -21.53
C PRO A 47 42.50 3.70 -20.86
N PHE A 48 42.46 3.82 -19.57
CA PHE A 48 43.15 4.83 -18.77
C PHE A 48 44.42 4.22 -18.21
N ALA A 49 45.50 4.24 -18.99
CA ALA A 49 46.82 3.86 -18.54
C ALA A 49 47.50 5.10 -17.93
N ASP A 50 47.67 5.13 -16.71
CA ASP A 50 48.73 5.51 -15.80
C ASP A 50 48.17 5.80 -14.39
N ASP A 51 48.10 4.73 -13.60
CA ASP A 51 47.29 4.69 -12.41
C ASP A 51 47.89 5.34 -11.16
N SER A 52 49.20 5.62 -11.17
CA SER A 52 49.92 5.96 -9.92
C SER A 52 49.84 7.42 -9.51
N GLU A 53 49.86 8.36 -10.47
CA GLU A 53 49.78 9.81 -10.18
C GLU A 53 48.33 10.28 -9.95
N MET A 54 47.35 9.65 -10.60
CA MET A 54 45.93 9.99 -10.44
C MET A 54 45.37 9.59 -9.06
N LYS A 55 45.91 8.54 -8.44
CA LYS A 55 45.50 8.06 -7.13
C LYS A 55 45.76 9.05 -5.98
N THR A 56 46.83 9.85 -6.11
CA THR A 56 47.26 10.77 -5.06
C THR A 56 46.51 12.11 -5.02
N LEU A 57 45.94 12.55 -6.14
CA LEU A 57 45.32 13.87 -6.26
C LEU A 57 43.77 13.85 -6.19
N SER A 58 43.15 12.70 -6.44
CA SER A 58 41.69 12.63 -6.54
C SER A 58 40.94 12.80 -5.21
N ARG A 59 41.63 12.64 -4.06
CA ARG A 59 41.01 12.75 -2.73
C ARG A 59 41.94 13.29 -1.66
N ILE A 60 42.29 14.56 -1.78
CA ILE A 60 43.10 15.22 -0.76
C ILE A 60 42.31 15.22 0.59
N GLY A 61 42.85 14.55 1.60
CA GLY A 61 42.28 14.48 2.95
C GLY A 61 41.25 13.38 3.18
N ILE A 62 41.01 12.45 2.24
CA ILE A 62 40.11 11.30 2.41
C ILE A 62 40.91 10.00 2.24
N GLU A 63 40.79 9.07 3.22
CA GLU A 63 41.42 7.74 3.11
C GLU A 63 40.79 6.94 1.96
N VAL A 64 41.59 6.48 1.02
CA VAL A 64 41.20 5.71 -0.15
C VAL A 64 41.68 4.27 -0.01
N SER A 65 40.82 3.30 -0.33
CA SER A 65 41.19 1.89 -0.43
C SER A 65 41.88 1.60 -1.77
N ASP A 66 42.89 0.74 -1.77
CA ASP A 66 43.75 0.45 -2.92
C ASP A 66 43.08 -0.25 -4.14
N SER A 67 41.81 -0.62 -4.07
CA SER A 67 41.12 -1.30 -5.17
C SER A 67 39.99 -0.44 -5.75
N PRO A 68 40.20 0.22 -6.92
CA PRO A 68 39.17 0.98 -7.59
C PRO A 68 38.05 0.08 -8.14
N ILE A 69 36.83 0.60 -8.25
CA ILE A 69 35.68 -0.07 -8.85
C ILE A 69 35.56 0.37 -10.29
N ALA A 70 35.84 -0.52 -11.25
CA ALA A 70 35.51 -0.28 -12.65
C ALA A 70 34.00 -0.44 -12.85
N LEU A 71 33.29 0.62 -13.25
CA LEU A 71 31.83 0.67 -13.31
C LEU A 71 31.34 1.03 -14.71
N ARG A 72 30.50 0.18 -15.31
CA ARG A 72 29.75 0.50 -16.53
C ARG A 72 28.44 1.19 -16.18
N LEU A 73 27.90 1.97 -17.09
CA LEU A 73 26.60 2.62 -16.90
C LEU A 73 25.48 1.61 -16.60
N LYS A 74 25.42 0.48 -17.32
CA LYS A 74 24.44 -0.57 -17.06
C LYS A 74 24.57 -1.18 -15.65
N ASP A 75 25.80 -1.36 -15.18
CA ASP A 75 26.04 -1.89 -13.81
C ASP A 75 25.69 -0.85 -12.74
N ALA A 76 25.96 0.44 -12.97
CA ALA A 76 25.53 1.53 -12.10
C ALA A 76 24.00 1.59 -11.96
N ILE A 77 23.28 1.45 -13.07
CA ILE A 77 21.82 1.40 -13.07
C ILE A 77 21.33 0.17 -12.29
N ARG A 78 21.91 -1.01 -12.49
CA ARG A 78 21.54 -2.22 -11.76
C ARG A 78 21.76 -2.07 -10.26
N LEU A 79 22.92 -1.58 -9.85
CA LEU A 79 23.20 -1.34 -8.43
C LEU A 79 22.22 -0.34 -7.81
N ALA A 80 21.86 0.71 -8.56
CA ALA A 80 20.87 1.66 -8.09
C ALA A 80 19.47 1.01 -7.90
N LEU A 81 19.04 0.15 -8.83
CA LEU A 81 17.76 -0.56 -8.73
C LEU A 81 17.71 -1.51 -7.53
N GLU A 82 18.85 -2.09 -7.16
CA GLU A 82 18.96 -3.02 -6.03
C GLU A 82 19.12 -2.29 -4.69
N ASN A 83 19.87 -1.20 -4.63
CA ASN A 83 20.36 -0.59 -3.40
C ASN A 83 19.75 0.77 -3.08
N ASN A 84 19.11 1.46 -4.03
CA ASN A 84 18.64 2.82 -3.81
C ASN A 84 17.48 2.87 -2.81
N ASN A 85 17.65 3.66 -1.74
CA ASN A 85 16.68 3.79 -0.67
C ASN A 85 15.33 4.38 -1.13
N GLU A 86 15.31 5.29 -2.11
CA GLU A 86 14.08 5.87 -2.64
C GLU A 86 13.26 4.82 -3.41
N ILE A 87 13.92 3.88 -4.12
CA ILE A 87 13.27 2.74 -4.78
C ILE A 87 12.73 1.76 -3.72
N GLU A 88 13.49 1.50 -2.65
CA GLU A 88 13.04 0.64 -1.55
C GLU A 88 11.80 1.23 -0.85
N ILE A 89 11.78 2.54 -0.58
CA ILE A 89 10.62 3.24 -0.01
C ILE A 89 9.41 3.07 -0.94
N ALA A 90 9.56 3.38 -2.23
CA ALA A 90 8.47 3.29 -3.20
C ALA A 90 7.95 1.83 -3.35
N ARG A 91 8.82 0.82 -3.25
CA ARG A 91 8.45 -0.59 -3.23
C ARG A 91 7.64 -0.94 -1.97
N ASN A 92 8.02 -0.41 -0.82
CA ASN A 92 7.30 -0.62 0.43
C ASN A 92 5.94 0.08 0.42
N ASP A 93 5.79 1.23 -0.26
CA ASP A 93 4.50 1.89 -0.45
C ASP A 93 3.52 1.01 -1.24
N VAL A 94 4.00 0.31 -2.28
CA VAL A 94 3.16 -0.67 -3.02
C VAL A 94 2.72 -1.81 -2.09
N LYS A 95 3.66 -2.41 -1.32
CA LYS A 95 3.32 -3.46 -0.34
C LYS A 95 2.32 -2.99 0.71
N LEU A 96 2.42 -1.73 1.14
CA LEU A 96 1.49 -1.12 2.09
C LEU A 96 0.07 -1.07 1.50
N GLN A 97 -0.08 -0.62 0.24
CA GLN A 97 -1.37 -0.62 -0.45
C GLN A 97 -1.95 -2.03 -0.63
N GLU A 98 -1.10 -3.01 -0.87
CA GLU A 98 -1.47 -4.42 -0.97
C GLU A 98 -2.02 -4.96 0.36
N GLN A 99 -1.33 -4.69 1.49
CA GLN A 99 -1.83 -5.08 2.81
C GLN A 99 -3.11 -4.35 3.20
N GLN A 100 -3.28 -3.09 2.79
CA GLN A 100 -4.55 -2.37 2.97
C GLN A 100 -5.69 -3.03 2.18
N LEU A 101 -5.43 -3.50 0.96
CA LEU A 101 -6.43 -4.28 0.20
C LEU A 101 -6.78 -5.59 0.92
N ARG A 102 -5.78 -6.30 1.42
CA ARG A 102 -5.98 -7.54 2.20
C ARG A 102 -6.80 -7.29 3.46
N SER A 103 -6.52 -6.21 4.18
CA SER A 103 -7.30 -5.79 5.34
C SER A 103 -8.77 -5.52 5.00
N LEU A 104 -9.05 -4.83 3.89
CA LEU A 104 -10.43 -4.58 3.45
C LEU A 104 -11.17 -5.86 3.01
N LEU A 105 -10.45 -6.83 2.45
CA LEU A 105 -11.02 -8.14 2.10
C LEU A 105 -11.41 -8.94 3.35
N GLY A 106 -10.73 -8.72 4.48
CA GLY A 106 -11.06 -9.30 5.79
C GLY A 106 -12.45 -8.91 6.30
N ASN A 107 -13.10 -7.86 5.77
CA ASN A 107 -14.49 -7.55 6.08
C ASN A 107 -15.48 -8.67 5.66
N PHE A 108 -15.05 -9.57 4.80
CA PHE A 108 -15.85 -10.75 4.39
C PHE A 108 -15.51 -12.02 5.18
N ASP A 109 -14.64 -11.93 6.18
CA ASP A 109 -14.32 -13.06 7.04
C ASP A 109 -15.47 -13.39 7.98
N VAL A 110 -15.48 -14.61 8.48
CA VAL A 110 -16.46 -15.05 9.46
C VAL A 110 -16.08 -14.50 10.82
N VAL A 111 -17.00 -13.75 11.42
CA VAL A 111 -16.80 -13.21 12.77
C VAL A 111 -17.58 -14.04 13.77
N PHE A 112 -16.89 -14.64 14.73
CA PHE A 112 -17.50 -15.26 15.91
C PHE A 112 -17.69 -14.21 17.01
N THR A 113 -18.88 -14.17 17.58
CA THR A 113 -19.21 -13.30 18.72
C THR A 113 -19.76 -14.12 19.87
N ALA A 114 -19.32 -13.85 21.09
CA ALA A 114 -19.87 -14.40 22.30
C ALA A 114 -20.05 -13.26 23.30
N THR A 115 -21.30 -13.05 23.72
CA THR A 115 -21.68 -11.97 24.66
C THR A 115 -22.39 -12.54 25.89
N PRO A 116 -21.64 -12.99 26.91
CA PRO A 116 -22.24 -13.28 28.22
C PRO A 116 -22.63 -11.96 28.87
N GLN A 117 -23.87 -11.94 29.44
CA GLN A 117 -24.42 -10.77 30.11
C GLN A 117 -25.19 -11.21 31.35
N PHE A 118 -24.92 -10.56 32.47
CA PHE A 118 -25.75 -10.65 33.69
C PHE A 118 -26.42 -9.29 33.91
N THR A 119 -27.73 -9.32 34.09
CA THR A 119 -28.51 -8.11 34.39
C THR A 119 -29.36 -8.36 35.64
N ARG A 120 -29.24 -7.46 36.62
CA ARG A 120 -30.10 -7.42 37.77
C ARG A 120 -30.94 -6.16 37.72
N THR A 121 -32.25 -6.34 37.63
CA THR A 121 -33.22 -5.23 37.60
C THR A 121 -33.96 -5.19 38.92
N SER A 122 -33.87 -4.08 39.65
CA SER A 122 -34.61 -3.84 40.89
C SER A 122 -35.60 -2.71 40.66
N THR A 123 -36.85 -2.94 41.10
CA THR A 123 -37.89 -1.90 41.05
C THR A 123 -38.42 -1.71 42.49
N THR A 124 -38.71 -0.47 42.88
CA THR A 124 -39.22 -0.14 44.23
C THR A 124 -40.48 -0.93 44.54
N GLY A 125 -40.49 -1.67 45.65
CA GLY A 125 -41.61 -2.51 46.06
C GLY A 125 -41.69 -3.90 45.43
N SER A 126 -40.70 -4.28 44.58
CA SER A 126 -40.63 -5.58 43.93
C SER A 126 -39.28 -6.26 44.20
N ARG A 127 -39.28 -7.61 44.18
CA ARG A 127 -38.00 -8.36 44.22
C ARG A 127 -37.21 -8.16 42.95
N ALA A 128 -35.87 -8.09 43.06
CA ALA A 128 -35.00 -7.97 41.91
C ALA A 128 -35.12 -9.17 40.95
N THR A 129 -35.19 -8.88 39.67
CA THR A 129 -35.11 -9.88 38.58
C THR A 129 -33.66 -10.07 38.19
N ASN A 130 -33.18 -11.30 38.10
CA ASN A 130 -31.84 -11.63 37.63
C ASN A 130 -31.95 -12.35 36.30
N ASP A 131 -31.34 -11.75 35.27
CA ASP A 131 -31.22 -12.32 33.92
C ASP A 131 -29.76 -12.70 33.63
N PHE A 132 -29.57 -13.94 33.25
CA PHE A 132 -28.30 -14.42 32.74
C PHE A 132 -28.48 -14.81 31.27
N ARG A 133 -27.73 -14.12 30.38
CA ARG A 133 -27.80 -14.31 28.93
C ARG A 133 -26.46 -14.69 28.39
N VAL A 134 -26.40 -15.65 27.49
CA VAL A 134 -25.22 -15.99 26.70
C VAL A 134 -25.65 -16.06 25.25
N ASN A 135 -25.28 -15.02 24.49
CA ASN A 135 -25.55 -14.97 23.05
C ASN A 135 -24.27 -15.27 22.32
N THR A 136 -24.28 -16.29 21.47
CA THR A 136 -23.15 -16.65 20.60
C THR A 136 -23.60 -16.69 19.17
N GLY A 137 -22.68 -16.43 18.24
CA GLY A 137 -23.03 -16.53 16.83
C GLY A 137 -21.86 -16.32 15.91
N PHE A 138 -22.08 -16.72 14.66
CA PHE A 138 -21.20 -16.48 13.53
C PHE A 138 -21.90 -15.55 12.56
N SER A 139 -21.23 -14.48 12.16
CA SER A 139 -21.74 -13.55 11.14
C SER A 139 -20.77 -13.41 9.99
N LYS A 140 -21.28 -13.23 8.77
CA LYS A 140 -20.47 -13.02 7.58
C LYS A 140 -21.21 -12.13 6.59
N LEU A 141 -20.45 -11.18 5.98
CA LEU A 141 -20.91 -10.39 4.84
C LEU A 141 -20.79 -11.20 3.55
N LEU A 142 -21.79 -11.11 2.68
CA LEU A 142 -21.78 -11.76 1.38
C LEU A 142 -21.05 -10.87 0.35
N ARG A 143 -20.11 -11.46 -0.40
CA ARG A 143 -19.38 -10.73 -1.46
C ARG A 143 -20.29 -10.25 -2.58
N HIS A 144 -21.36 -11.00 -2.89
CA HIS A 144 -22.35 -10.68 -3.91
C HIS A 144 -23.66 -10.21 -3.27
N GLY A 145 -24.30 -9.20 -3.86
CA GLY A 145 -25.59 -8.70 -3.39
C GLY A 145 -25.56 -7.86 -2.11
N GLY A 146 -24.40 -7.73 -1.40
CA GLY A 146 -24.29 -6.89 -0.19
C GLY A 146 -25.09 -7.36 1.00
N GLY A 147 -25.56 -8.62 1.01
CA GLY A 147 -26.28 -9.21 2.13
C GLY A 147 -25.34 -9.68 3.24
N ASN A 148 -25.95 -10.03 4.37
CA ASN A 148 -25.27 -10.71 5.47
C ASN A 148 -26.07 -11.90 5.95
N TYR A 149 -25.39 -12.87 6.51
CA TYR A 149 -26.05 -13.92 7.28
C TYR A 149 -25.43 -14.02 8.65
N ARG A 150 -26.27 -14.43 9.61
CA ARG A 150 -25.88 -14.67 10.99
C ARG A 150 -26.48 -15.98 11.47
N VAL A 151 -25.65 -16.90 11.89
CA VAL A 151 -26.05 -18.09 12.64
C VAL A 151 -25.89 -17.76 14.12
N PHE A 152 -26.93 -17.94 14.90
CA PHE A 152 -26.92 -17.57 16.32
C PHE A 152 -27.35 -18.73 17.21
N PHE A 153 -26.81 -18.73 18.41
CA PHE A 153 -27.24 -19.60 19.51
C PHE A 153 -27.35 -18.74 20.77
N ASN A 154 -28.58 -18.52 21.22
CA ASN A 154 -28.87 -17.66 22.34
C ASN A 154 -29.43 -18.49 23.49
N ASN A 155 -28.98 -18.19 24.69
CA ASN A 155 -29.44 -18.81 25.91
C ASN A 155 -29.74 -17.73 26.94
N VAL A 156 -30.92 -17.86 27.55
CA VAL A 156 -31.40 -16.92 28.56
C VAL A 156 -31.92 -17.70 29.74
N ARG A 157 -31.48 -17.34 30.94
CA ARG A 157 -32.10 -17.74 32.21
C ARG A 157 -32.66 -16.48 32.84
N THR A 158 -33.97 -16.43 33.02
CA THR A 158 -34.67 -15.31 33.64
C THR A 158 -35.28 -15.75 34.95
N GLU A 159 -34.95 -15.06 36.02
CA GLU A 159 -35.66 -15.15 37.29
C GLU A 159 -36.65 -13.98 37.40
N ASN A 160 -37.94 -14.25 37.32
CA ASN A 160 -38.95 -13.21 37.21
C ASN A 160 -39.84 -13.19 38.46
N THR A 161 -40.22 -12.01 38.92
CA THR A 161 -41.11 -11.79 40.07
C THR A 161 -42.49 -12.37 39.88
N PHE A 162 -42.98 -12.49 38.65
CA PHE A 162 -44.28 -13.06 38.36
C PHE A 162 -44.28 -14.59 38.59
N SER A 163 -43.25 -15.30 38.21
CA SER A 163 -43.09 -16.72 38.50
C SER A 163 -42.97 -17.00 40.01
N GLN A 164 -42.41 -16.07 40.77
CA GLN A 164 -42.38 -16.13 42.24
C GLN A 164 -43.76 -15.94 42.84
N ALA A 165 -44.59 -15.06 42.31
CA ALA A 165 -45.96 -14.86 42.78
C ALA A 165 -46.85 -16.09 42.55
N GLN A 166 -46.67 -16.77 41.42
CA GLN A 166 -47.36 -18.04 41.16
C GLN A 166 -46.98 -19.16 42.16
N ILE A 167 -45.70 -19.19 42.55
CA ILE A 167 -45.21 -20.14 43.56
C ILE A 167 -45.78 -19.85 44.95
N SER A 168 -45.81 -18.55 45.32
CA SER A 168 -46.34 -18.14 46.62
C SER A 168 -47.88 -18.40 46.78
N SER A 169 -48.59 -18.48 45.66
CA SER A 169 -50.04 -18.84 45.66
C SER A 169 -50.28 -20.35 45.69
N GLY A 170 -49.24 -21.18 45.79
CA GLY A 170 -49.39 -22.64 45.82
C GLY A 170 -49.64 -23.27 44.44
N ALA A 171 -49.79 -22.48 43.42
CA ALA A 171 -50.09 -22.94 42.07
C ALA A 171 -48.90 -23.59 41.36
N ALA A 172 -47.65 -23.38 41.84
CA ALA A 172 -46.45 -24.02 41.33
C ALA A 172 -45.38 -24.15 42.42
N SER A 173 -44.96 -25.38 42.73
CA SER A 173 -43.79 -25.63 43.56
C SER A 173 -42.57 -25.74 42.68
N GLY A 174 -41.65 -24.73 42.65
CA GLY A 174 -40.48 -24.87 41.87
C GLY A 174 -39.56 -23.65 41.81
N THR A 175 -38.39 -23.79 41.24
CA THR A 175 -37.44 -22.69 41.08
C THR A 175 -38.00 -21.63 40.16
N ASN A 176 -37.76 -20.41 40.53
CA ASN A 176 -38.18 -19.16 39.89
C ASN A 176 -37.50 -18.85 38.56
N ALA A 177 -36.88 -19.82 37.93
CA ALA A 177 -36.07 -19.61 36.76
C ALA A 177 -36.72 -20.19 35.50
N LEU A 178 -36.72 -19.37 34.47
CA LEU A 178 -37.13 -19.69 33.12
C LEU A 178 -35.89 -19.84 32.27
N TYR A 179 -35.78 -20.96 31.56
CA TYR A 179 -34.70 -21.22 30.64
C TYR A 179 -35.23 -21.19 29.21
N SER A 180 -34.63 -20.37 28.38
CA SER A 180 -34.91 -20.28 26.94
C SER A 180 -33.65 -20.46 26.16
N SER A 181 -33.64 -21.39 25.22
CA SER A 181 -32.54 -21.62 24.29
C SER A 181 -33.06 -21.48 22.88
N SER A 182 -32.31 -20.79 22.01
CA SER A 182 -32.67 -20.67 20.59
C SER A 182 -31.44 -20.80 19.70
N VAL A 183 -31.61 -21.57 18.62
CA VAL A 183 -30.64 -21.64 17.54
C VAL A 183 -31.31 -21.25 16.24
N GLY A 184 -30.64 -20.47 15.42
CA GLY A 184 -31.23 -20.04 14.17
C GLY A 184 -30.26 -19.41 13.21
N ILE A 185 -30.77 -19.12 12.02
CA ILE A 185 -30.07 -18.36 10.98
C ILE A 185 -30.94 -17.14 10.64
N SER A 186 -30.30 -15.99 10.51
CA SER A 186 -30.92 -14.78 9.99
C SER A 186 -30.14 -14.30 8.79
N ILE A 187 -30.83 -13.88 7.74
CA ILE A 187 -30.28 -13.36 6.49
C ILE A 187 -30.92 -12.02 6.24
N THR A 188 -30.08 -11.00 5.99
CA THR A 188 -30.53 -9.70 5.51
C THR A 188 -29.94 -9.49 4.13
N GLN A 189 -30.80 -9.31 3.12
CA GLN A 189 -30.42 -9.15 1.73
C GLN A 189 -30.98 -7.84 1.18
N PRO A 190 -30.11 -6.85 0.87
CA PRO A 190 -30.53 -5.67 0.10
C PRO A 190 -31.03 -6.09 -1.28
N LEU A 191 -32.17 -5.54 -1.72
CA LEU A 191 -32.79 -5.85 -3.02
C LEU A 191 -32.61 -4.72 -4.05
N TRP A 192 -32.38 -3.49 -3.61
CA TRP A 192 -32.25 -2.33 -4.50
C TRP A 192 -31.01 -1.48 -4.18
N ARG A 193 -31.08 -0.58 -3.18
CA ARG A 193 -29.91 0.17 -2.70
C ARG A 193 -28.94 -0.81 -2.05
N ASN A 194 -27.65 -0.66 -2.29
CA ASN A 194 -26.55 -1.53 -1.82
C ASN A 194 -26.53 -2.96 -2.41
N PHE A 195 -27.44 -3.32 -3.33
CA PHE A 195 -27.40 -4.62 -4.01
C PHE A 195 -26.20 -4.73 -4.96
N THR A 196 -26.03 -3.77 -5.86
CA THR A 196 -24.95 -3.76 -6.86
C THR A 196 -23.63 -3.31 -6.28
N ILE A 197 -23.65 -2.27 -5.43
CA ILE A 197 -22.48 -1.68 -4.80
C ILE A 197 -22.89 -1.12 -3.43
N ASP A 198 -22.18 -1.54 -2.38
CA ASP A 198 -22.25 -1.01 -1.01
C ASP A 198 -20.92 -0.32 -0.65
N ASN A 199 -20.83 0.25 0.53
CA ASN A 199 -19.63 0.95 0.98
C ASN A 199 -18.39 0.04 1.06
N THR A 200 -18.53 -1.21 1.53
CA THR A 200 -17.42 -2.16 1.63
C THR A 200 -16.88 -2.55 0.26
N ARG A 201 -17.77 -2.92 -0.68
CA ARG A 201 -17.37 -3.25 -2.05
C ARG A 201 -16.83 -2.05 -2.82
N ARG A 202 -17.36 -0.84 -2.56
CA ARG A 202 -16.81 0.42 -3.08
C ARG A 202 -15.37 0.61 -2.61
N GLN A 203 -15.12 0.52 -1.30
CA GLN A 203 -13.77 0.69 -0.73
C GLN A 203 -12.77 -0.32 -1.31
N ILE A 204 -13.16 -1.59 -1.47
CA ILE A 204 -12.32 -2.62 -2.08
C ILE A 204 -12.01 -2.30 -3.56
N LYS A 205 -13.02 -1.87 -4.34
CA LYS A 205 -12.82 -1.47 -5.73
C LYS A 205 -11.88 -0.27 -5.83
N ILE A 206 -12.04 0.73 -4.97
CA ILE A 206 -11.17 1.90 -4.89
C ILE A 206 -9.75 1.48 -4.50
N GLN A 207 -9.60 0.63 -3.48
CA GLN A 207 -8.28 0.20 -3.02
C GLN A 207 -7.51 -0.59 -4.09
N ARG A 208 -8.19 -1.41 -4.91
CA ARG A 208 -7.56 -2.04 -6.08
C ARG A 208 -7.01 -1.01 -7.08
N LYS A 209 -7.76 0.08 -7.31
CA LYS A 209 -7.28 1.16 -8.20
C LYS A 209 -6.14 1.96 -7.57
N ARG A 210 -6.15 2.14 -6.25
CA ARG A 210 -5.04 2.76 -5.50
C ARG A 210 -3.78 1.91 -5.54
N LEU A 211 -3.89 0.59 -5.47
CA LEU A 211 -2.75 -0.31 -5.66
C LEU A 211 -2.15 -0.11 -7.06
N ALA A 212 -2.97 -0.11 -8.11
CA ALA A 212 -2.50 0.16 -9.47
C ALA A 212 -1.92 1.59 -9.64
N GLN A 213 -2.41 2.59 -8.89
CA GLN A 213 -1.81 3.93 -8.84
C GLN A 213 -0.44 3.89 -8.18
N SER A 214 -0.27 3.16 -7.08
CA SER A 214 1.00 2.99 -6.40
C SER A 214 2.05 2.29 -7.28
N ASP A 215 1.64 1.31 -8.10
CA ASP A 215 2.51 0.70 -9.12
C ASP A 215 2.95 1.72 -10.19
N ALA A 216 2.05 2.61 -10.62
CA ALA A 216 2.41 3.68 -11.54
C ALA A 216 3.37 4.71 -10.89
N ASP A 217 3.17 5.06 -9.63
CA ASP A 217 4.07 5.93 -8.88
C ASP A 217 5.44 5.28 -8.65
N PHE A 218 5.49 3.98 -8.35
CA PHE A 218 6.73 3.20 -8.28
C PHE A 218 7.49 3.24 -9.61
N ARG A 219 6.80 2.99 -10.73
CA ARG A 219 7.41 3.07 -12.08
C ARG A 219 7.95 4.48 -12.36
N ARG A 220 7.24 5.54 -11.99
CA ARG A 220 7.71 6.93 -12.10
C ARG A 220 8.99 7.14 -11.31
N GLN A 221 9.04 6.66 -10.05
CA GLN A 221 10.21 6.80 -9.19
C GLN A 221 11.43 6.07 -9.78
N VAL A 222 11.25 4.86 -10.30
CA VAL A 222 12.33 4.11 -10.97
C VAL A 222 12.86 4.87 -12.20
N ILE A 223 11.98 5.41 -13.05
CA ILE A 223 12.36 6.22 -14.22
C ILE A 223 13.21 7.42 -13.78
N GLU A 224 12.79 8.12 -12.73
CA GLU A 224 13.49 9.31 -12.22
C GLU A 224 14.88 8.94 -11.65
N ILE A 225 14.97 7.85 -10.87
CA ILE A 225 16.26 7.38 -10.32
C ILE A 225 17.20 6.96 -11.44
N VAL A 226 16.74 6.17 -12.41
CA VAL A 226 17.58 5.74 -13.54
C VAL A 226 18.11 6.95 -14.32
N SER A 227 17.28 7.97 -14.57
CA SER A 227 17.73 9.21 -15.22
C SER A 227 18.78 9.94 -14.38
N ARG A 228 18.58 10.05 -13.05
CA ARG A 228 19.56 10.68 -12.14
C ARG A 228 20.90 9.93 -12.13
N VAL A 229 20.85 8.58 -12.12
CA VAL A 229 22.07 7.75 -12.18
C VAL A 229 22.81 7.97 -13.48
N GLN A 230 22.13 7.97 -14.63
CA GLN A 230 22.77 8.24 -15.92
C GLN A 230 23.45 9.62 -15.93
N LYS A 231 22.77 10.65 -15.43
CA LYS A 231 23.35 12.01 -15.37
C LYS A 231 24.56 12.07 -14.44
N ALA A 232 24.45 11.51 -13.23
CA ALA A 232 25.55 11.49 -12.27
C ALA A 232 26.76 10.71 -12.80
N TYR A 233 26.52 9.62 -13.53
CA TYR A 233 27.57 8.86 -14.19
C TYR A 233 28.31 9.70 -15.24
N TRP A 234 27.59 10.41 -16.12
CA TRP A 234 28.21 11.26 -17.13
C TRP A 234 28.87 12.52 -16.52
N ASP A 235 28.37 13.02 -15.38
CA ASP A 235 29.02 14.07 -14.62
C ASP A 235 30.38 13.61 -14.06
N LEU A 236 30.47 12.36 -13.56
CA LEU A 236 31.73 11.79 -13.12
C LEU A 236 32.71 11.58 -14.29
N VAL A 237 32.22 11.09 -15.43
CA VAL A 237 33.04 10.95 -16.66
C VAL A 237 33.62 12.30 -17.07
N PHE A 238 32.79 13.35 -17.07
CA PHE A 238 33.25 14.71 -17.38
C PHE A 238 34.32 15.20 -16.40
N ALA A 239 34.05 15.08 -15.09
CA ALA A 239 34.96 15.56 -14.05
C ALA A 239 36.33 14.88 -14.11
N LEU A 240 36.39 13.57 -14.34
CA LEU A 240 37.62 12.81 -14.47
C LEU A 240 38.42 13.24 -15.73
N ARG A 241 37.74 13.42 -16.86
CA ARG A 241 38.41 13.88 -18.10
C ARG A 241 38.88 15.33 -18.00
N ASP A 242 38.12 16.21 -17.34
CA ASP A 242 38.55 17.58 -17.07
C ASP A 242 39.81 17.60 -16.18
N GLN A 243 39.84 16.79 -15.12
CA GLN A 243 41.00 16.64 -14.27
C GLN A 243 42.23 16.15 -15.06
N GLN A 244 42.06 15.10 -15.89
CA GLN A 244 43.15 14.59 -16.75
C GLN A 244 43.68 15.67 -17.71
N ASN A 245 42.78 16.44 -18.32
CA ASN A 245 43.17 17.52 -19.24
C ASN A 245 43.95 18.61 -18.50
N LYS A 246 43.51 19.01 -17.29
CA LYS A 246 44.24 20.00 -16.48
C LYS A 246 45.58 19.48 -15.98
N MET A 247 45.68 18.20 -15.63
CA MET A 247 46.92 17.57 -15.24
C MET A 247 47.93 17.53 -16.43
N ALA A 248 47.46 17.16 -17.63
CA ALA A 248 48.28 17.18 -18.83
C ALA A 248 48.82 18.57 -19.13
N ASN A 249 48.00 19.62 -18.97
CA ASN A 249 48.42 21.01 -19.15
C ASN A 249 49.41 21.47 -18.09
N LEU A 250 49.25 21.05 -16.82
CA LEU A 250 50.24 21.34 -15.78
C LEU A 250 51.58 20.69 -16.09
N ASN A 251 51.58 19.41 -16.51
CA ASN A 251 52.80 18.70 -16.89
C ASN A 251 53.51 19.37 -18.07
N LEU A 252 52.75 19.82 -19.11
CA LEU A 252 53.28 20.58 -20.23
C LEU A 252 53.92 21.90 -19.76
N SER A 253 53.30 22.63 -18.83
CA SER A 253 53.88 23.87 -18.28
C SER A 253 55.17 23.62 -17.50
N LYS A 254 55.25 22.51 -16.73
CA LYS A 254 56.49 22.11 -16.04
C LYS A 254 57.60 21.76 -17.02
N GLU A 255 57.27 21.16 -18.14
CA GLU A 255 58.22 20.88 -19.21
C GLU A 255 58.67 22.17 -19.91
N ASN A 256 57.76 23.09 -20.22
CA ASN A 256 58.06 24.41 -20.76
C ASN A 256 58.99 25.20 -19.82
N LEU A 257 58.83 25.11 -18.49
CA LEU A 257 59.73 25.73 -17.52
C LEU A 257 61.16 25.23 -17.69
N LYS A 258 61.38 23.91 -17.83
CA LYS A 258 62.70 23.31 -18.03
C LYS A 258 63.37 23.85 -19.32
N GLN A 259 62.58 23.96 -20.41
CA GLN A 259 63.08 24.50 -21.69
C GLN A 259 63.46 25.98 -21.58
N ILE A 260 62.64 26.79 -20.86
CA ILE A 260 62.93 28.22 -20.67
C ILE A 260 64.13 28.41 -19.75
N GLU A 261 64.31 27.63 -18.70
CA GLU A 261 65.47 27.65 -17.83
C GLU A 261 66.76 27.32 -18.65
N ALA A 262 66.70 26.34 -19.54
CA ALA A 262 67.83 26.04 -20.43
C ALA A 262 68.17 27.24 -21.38
N LYS A 263 67.16 27.92 -21.93
CA LYS A 263 67.33 29.11 -22.77
C LYS A 263 67.85 30.32 -21.96
N ILE A 264 67.45 30.51 -20.73
CA ILE A 264 67.96 31.54 -19.81
C ILE A 264 69.45 31.28 -19.52
N ASN A 265 69.82 30.03 -19.20
CA ASN A 265 71.22 29.65 -18.97
C ASN A 265 72.11 29.79 -20.16
N ALA A 266 71.52 29.64 -21.37
CA ALA A 266 72.20 29.92 -22.64
C ALA A 266 72.22 31.40 -23.01
N GLY A 267 71.69 32.32 -22.22
CA GLY A 267 71.65 33.76 -22.48
C GLY A 267 70.68 34.22 -23.58
N VAL A 268 69.78 33.34 -24.05
CA VAL A 268 68.83 33.59 -25.14
C VAL A 268 67.54 34.29 -24.69
N VAL A 269 67.12 34.09 -23.41
CA VAL A 269 65.90 34.62 -22.89
C VAL A 269 66.15 35.34 -21.54
N ALA A 270 65.41 36.43 -21.27
CA ALA A 270 65.59 37.22 -20.08
C ALA A 270 65.08 36.44 -18.79
N PRO A 271 65.72 36.59 -17.62
CA PRO A 271 65.37 35.91 -16.40
C PRO A 271 63.91 36.11 -15.93
N ILE A 272 63.27 37.21 -16.34
CA ILE A 272 61.82 37.49 -15.98
C ILE A 272 60.87 36.43 -16.55
N ALA A 273 61.21 35.77 -17.66
CA ALA A 273 60.41 34.73 -18.29
C ALA A 273 60.20 33.52 -17.34
N ARG A 274 61.17 33.28 -16.43
CA ARG A 274 61.01 32.24 -15.39
C ARG A 274 59.84 32.55 -14.43
N ALA A 275 59.72 33.83 -14.04
CA ALA A 275 58.64 34.25 -13.12
C ALA A 275 57.27 34.13 -13.79
N GLU A 276 57.16 34.42 -15.07
CA GLU A 276 55.92 34.28 -15.86
C GLU A 276 55.47 32.82 -15.89
N VAL A 277 56.36 31.88 -16.21
CA VAL A 277 56.05 30.45 -16.27
C VAL A 277 55.76 29.87 -14.89
N ALA A 278 56.49 30.30 -13.87
CA ALA A 278 56.25 29.88 -12.49
C ALA A 278 54.84 30.33 -12.01
N THR A 279 54.41 31.52 -12.39
CA THR A 279 53.05 32.01 -12.09
C THR A 279 51.97 31.15 -12.78
N GLU A 280 52.21 30.82 -14.06
CA GLU A 280 51.29 29.96 -14.83
C GLU A 280 51.19 28.54 -14.22
N ILE A 281 52.33 27.96 -13.79
CA ILE A 281 52.34 26.65 -13.09
C ILE A 281 51.50 26.72 -11.82
N ALA A 282 51.67 27.75 -10.98
CA ALA A 282 50.91 27.92 -9.77
C ALA A 282 49.39 28.03 -10.03
N ASN A 283 49.00 28.77 -11.09
CA ASN A 283 47.59 28.84 -11.50
C ASN A 283 47.05 27.48 -11.93
N ARG A 284 47.81 26.72 -12.73
CA ARG A 284 47.40 25.38 -13.19
C ARG A 284 47.37 24.36 -12.06
N GLU A 285 48.28 24.44 -11.08
CA GLU A 285 48.21 23.62 -9.87
C GLU A 285 46.92 23.89 -9.07
N SER A 286 46.53 25.15 -8.94
CA SER A 286 45.23 25.52 -8.33
C SER A 286 44.04 24.93 -9.10
N GLU A 287 44.05 24.99 -10.42
CA GLU A 287 43.00 24.41 -11.29
C GLU A 287 42.91 22.89 -11.15
N VAL A 288 44.04 22.17 -11.05
CA VAL A 288 44.06 20.72 -10.82
C VAL A 288 43.44 20.37 -9.47
N LEU A 289 43.73 21.14 -8.41
CA LEU A 289 43.11 20.94 -7.08
C LEU A 289 41.59 21.13 -7.10
N LEU A 290 41.12 22.18 -7.80
CA LEU A 290 39.67 22.40 -7.97
C LEU A 290 39.02 21.27 -8.78
N ALA A 291 39.66 20.77 -9.82
CA ALA A 291 39.17 19.65 -10.61
C ALA A 291 39.12 18.36 -9.77
N ALA A 292 40.13 18.10 -8.92
CA ALA A 292 40.12 16.97 -8.00
C ALA A 292 38.93 17.03 -7.02
N GLN A 293 38.59 18.22 -6.50
CA GLN A 293 37.40 18.43 -5.68
C GLN A 293 36.11 18.11 -6.46
N GLN A 294 35.99 18.54 -7.72
CA GLN A 294 34.82 18.27 -8.56
C GLN A 294 34.66 16.77 -8.83
N VAL A 295 35.74 16.03 -9.04
CA VAL A 295 35.71 14.56 -9.17
C VAL A 295 35.13 13.94 -7.87
N SER A 296 35.61 14.39 -6.72
CA SER A 296 35.13 13.87 -5.42
C SER A 296 33.62 14.13 -5.22
N ILE A 297 33.14 15.32 -5.59
CA ILE A 297 31.72 15.70 -5.52
C ILE A 297 30.88 14.83 -6.47
N ALA A 298 31.29 14.68 -7.72
CA ALA A 298 30.58 13.89 -8.72
C ALA A 298 30.53 12.40 -8.31
N GLU A 299 31.64 11.88 -7.80
CA GLU A 299 31.71 10.50 -7.30
C GLU A 299 30.79 10.27 -6.10
N ASN A 300 30.78 11.18 -5.13
CA ASN A 300 29.90 11.09 -3.98
C ASN A 300 28.42 11.18 -4.37
N ASN A 301 28.08 12.02 -5.34
CA ASN A 301 26.72 12.10 -5.89
C ASN A 301 26.28 10.78 -6.52
N LEU A 302 27.17 10.13 -7.30
CA LEU A 302 26.86 8.82 -7.88
C LEU A 302 26.74 7.75 -6.79
N LYS A 303 27.66 7.72 -5.81
CA LYS A 303 27.64 6.78 -4.69
C LYS A 303 26.36 6.86 -3.88
N THR A 304 25.83 8.06 -3.65
CA THR A 304 24.55 8.26 -2.96
C THR A 304 23.38 7.56 -3.68
N LEU A 305 23.46 7.41 -5.00
CA LEU A 305 22.41 6.77 -5.79
C LEU A 305 22.55 5.25 -5.87
N ILE A 306 23.78 4.70 -5.78
CA ILE A 306 24.08 3.28 -6.02
C ILE A 306 24.39 2.48 -4.76
N LEU A 307 24.74 3.13 -3.64
CA LEU A 307 25.07 2.46 -2.39
C LEU A 307 23.89 2.53 -1.40
N LYS A 308 23.65 1.44 -0.71
CA LYS A 308 22.54 1.34 0.27
C LYS A 308 22.91 1.95 1.61
N ASP A 309 24.06 1.56 2.15
CA ASP A 309 24.46 1.86 3.53
C ASP A 309 25.57 2.91 3.57
N SER A 310 25.44 3.88 4.47
CA SER A 310 26.48 4.91 4.72
C SER A 310 27.80 4.32 5.27
N ASN A 311 27.76 3.12 5.85
CA ASN A 311 28.91 2.45 6.45
C ASN A 311 29.59 1.42 5.53
N SER A 312 29.12 1.30 4.27
CA SER A 312 29.74 0.39 3.29
C SER A 312 31.21 0.74 3.06
N SER A 313 32.09 -0.27 2.96
CA SER A 313 33.49 -0.10 2.56
C SER A 313 33.66 0.55 1.21
N ASP A 314 32.66 0.42 0.33
CA ASP A 314 32.68 0.96 -1.03
C ASP A 314 32.67 2.50 -1.09
N TRP A 315 32.28 3.18 0.02
CA TRP A 315 32.45 4.63 0.11
C TRP A 315 33.90 5.07 0.03
N ARG A 316 34.85 4.23 0.48
CA ARG A 316 36.29 4.50 0.45
C ARG A 316 36.97 4.10 -0.87
N ARG A 317 36.28 3.39 -1.75
CA ARG A 317 36.80 2.93 -3.04
C ARG A 317 36.53 3.98 -4.13
N ASN A 318 37.49 4.22 -5.01
CA ASN A 318 37.31 5.10 -6.16
C ASN A 318 36.46 4.41 -7.24
N ILE A 319 35.59 5.16 -7.90
CA ILE A 319 34.82 4.69 -9.04
C ILE A 319 35.49 5.17 -10.32
N ILE A 320 35.83 4.23 -11.22
CA ILE A 320 36.34 4.49 -12.54
C ILE A 320 35.29 4.11 -13.58
N PRO A 321 34.62 5.09 -14.22
CA PRO A 321 33.67 4.82 -15.30
C PRO A 321 34.41 4.26 -16.51
N THR A 322 33.87 3.19 -17.12
CA THR A 322 34.51 2.51 -18.26
C THR A 322 33.92 2.91 -19.61
N ASP A 323 32.72 3.50 -19.62
CA ASP A 323 32.05 3.89 -20.86
C ASP A 323 32.55 5.25 -21.34
N GLN A 324 32.67 5.37 -22.66
CA GLN A 324 32.97 6.63 -23.32
C GLN A 324 31.69 7.27 -23.87
N PRO A 325 31.57 8.60 -23.85
CA PRO A 325 30.46 9.29 -24.49
C PRO A 325 30.57 9.13 -26.01
N VAL A 326 29.85 8.17 -26.58
CA VAL A 326 29.78 7.97 -28.03
C VAL A 326 28.82 8.99 -28.63
N PHE A 327 29.27 9.78 -29.59
CA PHE A 327 28.43 10.70 -30.35
C PHE A 327 28.01 10.02 -31.66
N ASP A 328 26.69 9.90 -31.88
CA ASP A 328 26.12 9.41 -33.14
C ASP A 328 25.40 10.54 -33.87
N ASP A 329 25.95 10.93 -35.01
CA ASP A 329 25.38 12.00 -35.85
C ASP A 329 24.17 11.54 -36.67
N LYS A 330 23.98 10.23 -36.83
CA LYS A 330 22.95 9.66 -37.72
C LYS A 330 21.59 9.48 -37.03
N GLU A 331 21.54 9.52 -35.70
CA GLU A 331 20.32 9.36 -34.95
C GLU A 331 19.40 10.57 -35.16
N LYS A 332 18.29 10.35 -35.88
CA LYS A 332 17.22 11.34 -36.08
C LYS A 332 16.07 11.04 -35.14
N ILE A 333 15.75 11.97 -34.26
CA ILE A 333 14.64 11.84 -33.34
C ILE A 333 13.38 12.40 -34.01
N ASN A 334 12.36 11.55 -34.19
CA ASN A 334 11.05 11.99 -34.69
C ASN A 334 10.22 12.53 -33.50
N LEU A 335 9.84 13.79 -33.56
CA LEU A 335 9.06 14.45 -32.52
C LEU A 335 7.68 13.80 -32.33
N GLU A 336 7.01 13.39 -33.41
CA GLU A 336 5.67 12.80 -33.34
C GLU A 336 5.69 11.43 -32.65
N ASP A 337 6.67 10.60 -32.97
CA ASP A 337 6.86 9.30 -32.34
C ASP A 337 7.22 9.45 -30.85
N ALA A 338 8.05 10.42 -30.50
CA ALA A 338 8.39 10.74 -29.12
C ALA A 338 7.18 11.20 -28.29
N ILE A 339 6.32 12.05 -28.87
CA ILE A 339 5.08 12.50 -28.22
C ILE A 339 4.13 11.32 -28.01
N LYS A 340 3.95 10.47 -29.04
CA LYS A 340 3.09 9.30 -28.96
C LYS A 340 3.57 8.33 -27.87
N ALA A 341 4.86 8.01 -27.87
CA ALA A 341 5.46 7.17 -26.85
C ALA A 341 5.25 7.73 -25.43
N ALA A 342 5.41 9.06 -25.25
CA ALA A 342 5.17 9.71 -23.97
C ALA A 342 3.71 9.59 -23.51
N ILE A 343 2.73 9.86 -24.37
CA ILE A 343 1.31 9.77 -24.03
C ILE A 343 0.91 8.33 -23.63
N GLU A 344 1.51 7.33 -24.27
CA GLU A 344 1.22 5.92 -24.00
C GLU A 344 1.91 5.41 -22.73
N ASN A 345 3.16 5.82 -22.44
CA ASN A 345 4.00 5.21 -21.41
C ASN A 345 4.11 6.02 -20.12
N ARG A 346 3.71 7.30 -20.09
CA ARG A 346 3.86 8.16 -18.91
C ARG A 346 3.07 7.67 -17.71
N PRO A 347 3.74 7.36 -16.58
CA PRO A 347 3.08 6.87 -15.37
C PRO A 347 2.11 7.90 -14.75
N GLU A 348 2.41 9.20 -14.87
CA GLU A 348 1.56 10.28 -14.36
C GLU A 348 0.20 10.31 -15.06
N LEU A 349 0.16 10.08 -16.37
CA LEU A 349 -1.09 9.97 -17.13
C LEU A 349 -1.86 8.70 -16.76
N LYS A 350 -1.15 7.58 -16.58
CA LYS A 350 -1.75 6.32 -16.11
C LYS A 350 -2.38 6.51 -14.72
N ARG A 351 -1.69 7.17 -13.79
CA ARG A 351 -2.19 7.48 -12.45
C ARG A 351 -3.47 8.32 -12.50
N LEU A 352 -3.50 9.38 -13.30
CA LEU A 352 -4.69 10.24 -13.45
C LEU A 352 -5.88 9.50 -14.10
N LYS A 353 -5.62 8.62 -15.08
CA LYS A 353 -6.67 7.75 -15.65
C LYS A 353 -7.25 6.82 -14.59
N LEU A 354 -6.42 6.21 -13.74
CA LEU A 354 -6.87 5.38 -12.62
C LEU A 354 -7.66 6.20 -11.58
N GLU A 355 -7.28 7.45 -11.32
CA GLU A 355 -8.02 8.36 -10.44
C GLU A 355 -9.40 8.70 -11.01
N SER A 356 -9.52 8.87 -12.32
CA SER A 356 -10.81 9.01 -12.99
C SER A 356 -11.67 7.75 -12.86
N GLU A 357 -11.07 6.56 -12.89
CA GLU A 357 -11.77 5.30 -12.64
C GLU A 357 -12.25 5.16 -11.19
N VAL A 358 -11.45 5.63 -10.21
CA VAL A 358 -11.88 5.73 -8.80
C VAL A 358 -13.09 6.64 -8.68
N ASN A 359 -13.09 7.80 -9.33
CA ASN A 359 -14.22 8.71 -9.29
C ASN A 359 -15.47 8.12 -9.99
N LYS A 360 -15.32 7.32 -11.03
CA LYS A 360 -16.46 6.59 -11.66
C LYS A 360 -17.08 5.58 -10.68
N ILE A 361 -16.25 4.88 -9.89
CA ILE A 361 -16.76 3.99 -8.82
C ILE A 361 -17.55 4.80 -7.79
N ASP A 362 -17.10 6.01 -7.44
CA ASP A 362 -17.81 6.92 -6.53
C ASP A 362 -19.14 7.39 -7.13
N ILE A 363 -19.18 7.76 -8.41
CA ILE A 363 -20.41 8.12 -9.11
C ILE A 363 -21.42 6.96 -9.10
N ASP A 364 -20.98 5.74 -9.41
CA ASP A 364 -21.82 4.55 -9.38
C ASP A 364 -22.39 4.27 -7.97
N PHE A 365 -21.56 4.43 -6.96
CA PHE A 365 -21.98 4.28 -5.57
C PHE A 365 -22.99 5.37 -5.18
N PHE A 366 -22.70 6.66 -5.39
CA PHE A 366 -23.61 7.74 -5.03
C PHE A 366 -24.92 7.70 -5.85
N LYS A 367 -24.86 7.30 -7.11
CA LYS A 367 -26.05 7.00 -7.91
C LYS A 367 -26.88 5.85 -7.32
N ASN A 368 -26.22 4.83 -6.75
CA ASN A 368 -26.92 3.77 -6.04
C ASN A 368 -27.57 4.27 -4.75
N GLN A 369 -26.93 5.22 -4.03
CA GLN A 369 -27.44 5.79 -2.78
C GLN A 369 -28.68 6.70 -2.98
N THR A 370 -28.96 7.18 -4.21
CA THR A 370 -30.20 7.93 -4.47
C THR A 370 -31.44 7.02 -4.51
N LYS A 371 -31.27 5.70 -4.59
CA LYS A 371 -32.35 4.73 -4.65
C LYS A 371 -32.98 4.48 -3.29
N PRO A 372 -34.27 4.09 -3.20
CA PRO A 372 -34.87 3.55 -1.97
C PRO A 372 -34.10 2.34 -1.44
N GLN A 373 -34.00 2.23 -0.14
CA GLN A 373 -33.52 1.01 0.50
C GLN A 373 -34.66 0.02 0.65
N VAL A 374 -34.45 -1.17 0.13
CA VAL A 374 -35.40 -2.29 0.24
C VAL A 374 -34.59 -3.50 0.67
N ASP A 375 -34.80 -3.94 1.91
CA ASP A 375 -34.08 -5.06 2.51
C ASP A 375 -35.03 -6.21 2.80
N LEU A 376 -34.71 -7.40 2.31
CA LEU A 376 -35.36 -8.64 2.69
C LEU A 376 -34.70 -9.19 3.95
N ASN A 377 -35.48 -9.31 5.03
CA ASN A 377 -35.04 -9.91 6.28
C ASN A 377 -35.73 -11.24 6.45
N THR A 378 -34.95 -12.30 6.54
CA THR A 378 -35.45 -13.66 6.75
C THR A 378 -34.77 -14.27 7.96
N SER A 379 -35.53 -14.89 8.85
CA SER A 379 -34.96 -15.67 9.93
C SER A 379 -35.71 -16.97 10.16
N ILE A 380 -34.96 -18.00 10.48
CA ILE A 380 -35.48 -19.30 10.88
C ILE A 380 -34.81 -19.66 12.20
N SER A 381 -35.60 -20.00 13.22
CA SER A 381 -35.06 -20.44 14.51
C SER A 381 -35.85 -21.58 15.11
N LEU A 382 -35.14 -22.42 15.82
CA LEU A 382 -35.68 -23.45 16.70
C LEU A 382 -35.56 -22.93 18.14
N ASN A 383 -36.66 -23.01 18.91
CA ASN A 383 -36.68 -22.52 20.27
C ASN A 383 -36.97 -23.69 21.23
N GLY A 384 -36.25 -23.69 22.31
CA GLY A 384 -36.47 -24.60 23.41
C GLY A 384 -36.74 -23.81 24.71
N PHE A 385 -37.62 -24.32 25.48
CA PHE A 385 -38.11 -23.68 26.68
C PHE A 385 -38.19 -24.70 27.81
N SER A 386 -37.87 -24.31 29.05
CA SER A 386 -38.09 -25.11 30.23
C SER A 386 -38.24 -24.25 31.51
N PHE A 387 -39.00 -24.74 32.43
CA PHE A 387 -39.08 -24.21 33.80
C PHE A 387 -38.08 -24.94 34.70
N GLY A 388 -37.46 -24.26 35.63
CA GLY A 388 -36.45 -24.84 36.52
C GLY A 388 -36.96 -26.06 37.28
N THR A 389 -38.10 -25.92 37.92
CA THR A 389 -38.86 -26.99 38.54
C THR A 389 -40.36 -26.69 38.40
N GLY A 390 -41.19 -27.70 38.39
CA GLY A 390 -42.64 -27.57 38.30
C GLY A 390 -43.35 -28.82 38.83
N ASN A 391 -44.63 -28.72 39.16
CA ASN A 391 -45.42 -29.86 39.56
C ASN A 391 -45.99 -30.53 38.29
N THR A 392 -45.76 -31.83 38.15
CA THR A 392 -46.33 -32.67 37.08
C THR A 392 -47.71 -33.17 37.38
N GLN A 393 -48.09 -33.17 38.63
CA GLN A 393 -49.43 -33.66 39.09
C GLN A 393 -50.47 -32.57 38.92
N ALA A 394 -51.63 -32.94 38.45
CA ALA A 394 -52.79 -32.06 38.45
C ALA A 394 -53.19 -31.66 39.88
N GLN A 395 -53.34 -30.38 40.10
CA GLN A 395 -53.84 -29.86 41.40
C GLN A 395 -55.30 -29.62 41.32
N VAL A 396 -55.97 -30.19 42.26
CA VAL A 396 -57.41 -29.97 42.47
C VAL A 396 -57.59 -28.88 43.54
N ILE A 397 -58.01 -27.71 43.11
CA ILE A 397 -58.22 -26.55 43.98
C ILE A 397 -59.70 -26.35 44.16
N PRO A 398 -60.19 -26.45 45.42
CA PRO A 398 -61.57 -26.13 45.67
C PRO A 398 -61.85 -24.64 45.46
N LEU A 399 -62.89 -24.31 44.71
CA LEU A 399 -63.34 -22.94 44.47
C LEU A 399 -63.71 -22.17 45.73
N ILE A 400 -64.23 -22.88 46.67
CA ILE A 400 -64.54 -22.33 47.98
C ILE A 400 -63.62 -23.00 49.01
N SER A 401 -62.56 -22.28 49.38
CA SER A 401 -61.54 -22.74 50.34
C SER A 401 -61.24 -21.63 51.35
N GLY A 402 -60.70 -22.03 52.50
CA GLY A 402 -60.28 -21.10 53.54
C GLY A 402 -61.12 -21.12 54.78
N ASN A 403 -60.72 -20.30 55.74
CA ASN A 403 -61.41 -20.20 57.01
C ASN A 403 -62.80 -19.54 56.82
N PRO A 404 -63.91 -20.18 57.24
CA PRO A 404 -65.23 -19.57 57.12
C PRO A 404 -65.39 -18.22 57.85
N SER A 405 -64.54 -17.93 58.82
CA SER A 405 -64.54 -16.64 59.51
C SER A 405 -63.97 -15.51 58.67
N LEU A 406 -63.19 -15.81 57.59
CA LEU A 406 -62.53 -14.85 56.75
C LEU A 406 -63.01 -14.86 55.26
N ASN A 407 -63.66 -15.94 54.86
CA ASN A 407 -64.19 -16.10 53.51
C ASN A 407 -65.71 -16.25 53.54
N PRO A 408 -66.52 -15.26 53.10
CA PRO A 408 -67.96 -15.29 53.09
C PRO A 408 -68.52 -16.50 52.34
N ASN A 409 -67.95 -16.94 51.26
CA ASN A 409 -68.41 -18.11 50.52
C ASN A 409 -68.16 -19.42 51.28
N ALA A 410 -67.06 -19.55 52.01
CA ALA A 410 -66.79 -20.69 52.87
C ALA A 410 -67.69 -20.70 54.04
N PHE A 411 -68.01 -19.54 54.60
CA PHE A 411 -69.02 -19.39 55.65
C PHE A 411 -70.42 -19.84 55.16
N LEU A 412 -70.86 -19.33 53.98
CA LEU A 412 -72.16 -19.75 53.43
C LEU A 412 -72.22 -21.25 53.15
N LEU A 413 -71.17 -21.84 52.61
CA LEU A 413 -71.11 -23.29 52.40
C LEU A 413 -71.22 -24.08 53.72
N GLN A 414 -70.57 -23.60 54.78
CA GLN A 414 -70.62 -24.16 56.09
C GLN A 414 -72.05 -24.05 56.65
N GLN A 415 -72.72 -22.88 56.54
CA GLN A 415 -74.10 -22.70 57.00
C GLN A 415 -75.07 -23.61 56.25
N ILE A 416 -74.91 -23.71 54.92
CA ILE A 416 -75.73 -24.64 54.12
C ILE A 416 -75.56 -26.09 54.62
N ASN A 417 -74.35 -26.51 54.92
CA ASN A 417 -74.08 -27.85 55.39
C ASN A 417 -74.63 -28.09 56.82
N ILE A 418 -74.60 -27.09 57.67
CA ILE A 418 -75.26 -27.15 58.99
C ILE A 418 -76.78 -27.28 58.84
N ILE A 419 -77.40 -26.50 57.98
CA ILE A 419 -78.86 -26.62 57.72
C ILE A 419 -79.16 -28.00 57.15
N ARG A 420 -78.40 -28.52 56.22
CA ARG A 420 -78.59 -29.85 55.62
C ARG A 420 -78.45 -31.00 56.62
N SER A 421 -77.53 -30.87 57.58
CA SER A 421 -77.35 -31.88 58.63
C SER A 421 -78.54 -31.91 59.68
N ASN A 422 -79.22 -30.78 59.82
CA ASN A 422 -80.35 -30.63 60.74
C ASN A 422 -81.72 -31.01 60.13
N LEU A 423 -81.78 -31.40 58.87
CA LEU A 423 -82.97 -31.90 58.19
C LEU A 423 -83.29 -33.35 58.65
N ASN A 424 -84.54 -33.73 58.56
CA ASN A 424 -84.97 -35.11 58.93
C ASN A 424 -85.67 -35.80 57.72
N PRO A 425 -85.03 -36.72 57.04
CA PRO A 425 -83.67 -37.27 57.24
C PRO A 425 -82.53 -36.29 56.84
N PRO A 426 -81.33 -36.40 57.50
CA PRO A 426 -80.21 -35.55 57.20
C PRO A 426 -79.74 -35.72 55.76
N LEU A 427 -79.45 -34.60 55.10
CA LEU A 427 -78.89 -34.63 53.74
C LEU A 427 -77.34 -34.60 53.77
N PRO A 428 -76.66 -35.29 52.87
CA PRO A 428 -75.18 -35.29 52.79
C PRO A 428 -74.64 -33.89 52.56
N PRO A 429 -73.47 -33.55 53.13
CA PRO A 429 -72.85 -32.22 52.94
C PRO A 429 -72.55 -31.92 51.46
N VAL A 430 -72.77 -30.68 51.10
CA VAL A 430 -72.34 -30.17 49.78
C VAL A 430 -70.86 -29.93 49.85
N SER A 431 -70.11 -30.55 48.96
CA SER A 431 -68.68 -30.30 48.79
C SER A 431 -68.45 -29.03 47.94
N SER A 432 -67.37 -28.33 48.21
CA SER A 432 -66.97 -27.23 47.37
C SER A 432 -66.73 -27.70 45.90
N PRO A 433 -67.27 -27.01 44.90
CA PRO A 433 -66.86 -27.26 43.56
C PRO A 433 -65.33 -27.05 43.46
N PHE A 434 -64.67 -27.79 42.60
CA PHE A 434 -63.24 -27.72 42.43
C PHE A 434 -62.84 -27.48 40.94
N VAL A 435 -61.73 -26.81 40.73
CA VAL A 435 -61.10 -26.64 39.45
C VAL A 435 -59.81 -27.48 39.42
N THR A 436 -59.70 -28.31 38.43
CA THR A 436 -58.45 -29.05 38.20
C THR A 436 -57.54 -28.26 37.37
N ILE A 437 -56.41 -27.81 37.93
CA ILE A 437 -55.32 -27.19 37.20
C ILE A 437 -54.41 -28.31 36.70
N PRO A 438 -54.32 -28.54 35.41
CA PRO A 438 -53.40 -29.58 34.88
C PRO A 438 -51.99 -29.30 35.30
N GLY A 439 -51.23 -30.31 35.67
CA GLY A 439 -49.78 -30.19 35.93
C GLY A 439 -49.00 -29.81 34.72
N SER A 440 -47.84 -29.22 34.93
CA SER A 440 -46.94 -28.87 33.83
C SER A 440 -46.44 -30.14 33.12
N PRO A 441 -46.44 -30.19 31.77
CA PRO A 441 -45.89 -31.33 31.03
C PRO A 441 -44.45 -31.64 31.45
N GLU A 442 -44.13 -32.91 31.65
CA GLU A 442 -42.83 -33.38 32.15
C GLU A 442 -41.66 -32.89 31.27
N PHE A 443 -41.89 -32.78 29.96
CA PHE A 443 -40.86 -32.30 29.03
C PHE A 443 -40.51 -30.80 29.21
N LEU A 444 -41.33 -30.00 29.88
CA LEU A 444 -41.04 -28.59 30.20
C LEU A 444 -40.36 -28.43 31.57
N ILE A 445 -40.27 -29.46 32.39
CA ILE A 445 -39.67 -29.38 33.72
C ILE A 445 -38.19 -29.76 33.66
N GLY A 446 -37.33 -28.84 34.09
CA GLY A 446 -35.87 -29.02 34.11
C GLY A 446 -35.11 -27.73 33.90
N GLY A 447 -33.79 -27.81 34.01
CA GLY A 447 -32.90 -26.68 33.81
C GLY A 447 -32.51 -26.47 32.34
N PHE A 448 -31.38 -25.81 32.15
CA PHE A 448 -30.81 -25.48 30.83
C PHE A 448 -30.74 -26.66 29.85
N ASN A 449 -30.30 -27.86 30.32
CA ASN A 449 -30.20 -29.05 29.46
C ASN A 449 -31.56 -29.47 28.89
N ARG A 450 -32.65 -29.26 29.64
CA ARG A 450 -33.99 -29.55 29.15
C ARG A 450 -34.45 -28.54 28.12
N SER A 451 -34.19 -27.25 28.30
CA SER A 451 -34.44 -26.21 27.29
C SER A 451 -33.68 -26.53 25.99
N LEU A 452 -32.40 -26.93 26.10
CA LEU A 452 -31.59 -27.32 24.96
C LEU A 452 -32.14 -28.57 24.24
N SER A 453 -32.60 -29.59 25.01
CA SER A 453 -33.25 -30.79 24.45
C SER A 453 -34.57 -30.46 23.74
N ASN A 454 -35.39 -29.59 24.34
CA ASN A 454 -36.67 -29.16 23.78
C ASN A 454 -36.50 -28.38 22.46
N MET A 455 -35.40 -27.63 22.28
CA MET A 455 -35.11 -26.94 21.05
C MET A 455 -35.02 -27.88 19.82
N PHE A 456 -34.61 -29.14 20.03
CA PHE A 456 -34.49 -30.13 18.95
C PHE A 456 -35.74 -31.01 18.76
N ARG A 457 -36.81 -30.78 19.52
CA ARG A 457 -38.08 -31.49 19.33
C ARG A 457 -38.82 -31.14 18.05
N LYS A 458 -38.45 -29.98 17.43
CA LYS A 458 -39.02 -29.44 16.18
C LYS A 458 -40.52 -29.11 16.24
N ASP A 459 -41.09 -29.00 17.44
CA ASP A 459 -42.48 -28.67 17.67
C ASP A 459 -42.76 -27.16 17.77
N ALA A 460 -41.70 -26.33 17.80
CA ALA A 460 -41.80 -24.87 17.88
C ALA A 460 -40.82 -24.15 16.93
N PRO A 461 -40.85 -24.39 15.59
CA PRO A 461 -40.02 -23.63 14.64
C PRO A 461 -40.62 -22.24 14.43
N ASN A 462 -39.79 -21.21 14.51
CA ASN A 462 -40.17 -19.84 14.18
C ASN A 462 -39.64 -19.44 12.82
N TYR A 463 -40.50 -18.89 11.97
CA TYR A 463 -40.15 -18.32 10.65
C TYR A 463 -40.52 -16.85 10.68
N SER A 464 -39.61 -16.02 10.20
CA SER A 464 -39.87 -14.60 9.99
C SER A 464 -39.38 -14.22 8.61
N VAL A 465 -40.27 -13.66 7.80
CA VAL A 465 -39.95 -13.04 6.51
C VAL A 465 -40.52 -11.64 6.53
N GLY A 466 -39.65 -10.65 6.38
CA GLY A 466 -40.05 -9.25 6.44
C GLY A 466 -39.37 -8.46 5.36
N LEU A 467 -40.01 -7.41 4.86
CA LEU A 467 -39.48 -6.44 3.95
C LEU A 467 -39.39 -5.10 4.66
N THR A 468 -38.17 -4.54 4.71
CA THR A 468 -37.94 -3.19 5.25
C THR A 468 -37.74 -2.24 4.09
N ILE A 469 -38.60 -1.22 3.97
CA ILE A 469 -38.51 -0.18 2.95
C ILE A 469 -38.22 1.14 3.67
N SER A 470 -37.12 1.82 3.30
CA SER A 470 -36.81 3.15 3.81
C SER A 470 -36.36 4.07 2.67
N PHE A 471 -36.94 5.25 2.65
CA PHE A 471 -36.63 6.28 1.67
C PHE A 471 -36.76 7.67 2.31
N PRO A 472 -35.70 8.50 2.31
CA PRO A 472 -35.82 9.88 2.76
C PRO A 472 -36.63 10.69 1.74
N LEU A 473 -37.69 11.37 2.18
CA LEU A 473 -38.60 12.13 1.32
C LEU A 473 -37.92 13.21 0.49
N ARG A 474 -36.80 13.77 1.01
CA ARG A 474 -35.93 14.72 0.30
C ARG A 474 -34.50 14.21 0.38
N ASN A 475 -34.07 13.42 -0.58
CA ASN A 475 -32.75 12.76 -0.57
C ASN A 475 -31.60 13.71 -0.97
N LYS A 476 -31.64 14.96 -0.45
CA LYS A 476 -30.68 16.02 -0.79
C LYS A 476 -29.22 15.65 -0.57
N THR A 477 -28.94 14.89 0.50
CA THR A 477 -27.57 14.45 0.79
C THR A 477 -27.02 13.53 -0.28
N ALA A 478 -27.79 12.55 -0.74
CA ALA A 478 -27.34 11.63 -1.80
C ALA A 478 -27.22 12.33 -3.14
N GLU A 479 -28.16 13.24 -3.46
CA GLU A 479 -28.11 14.07 -4.67
C GLU A 479 -26.90 15.00 -4.69
N ALA A 480 -26.61 15.66 -3.57
CA ALA A 480 -25.45 16.54 -3.42
C ALA A 480 -24.13 15.76 -3.56
N ASN A 481 -24.02 14.58 -2.92
CA ASN A 481 -22.85 13.74 -3.03
C ASN A 481 -22.63 13.23 -4.48
N LEU A 482 -23.71 12.89 -5.20
CA LEU A 482 -23.64 12.54 -6.61
C LEU A 482 -23.19 13.73 -7.46
N ALA A 483 -23.70 14.94 -7.18
CA ALA A 483 -23.31 16.15 -7.87
C ALA A 483 -21.81 16.46 -7.63
N ILE A 484 -21.34 16.35 -6.39
CA ILE A 484 -19.91 16.51 -6.04
C ILE A 484 -19.05 15.52 -6.86
N ALA A 485 -19.44 14.25 -6.93
CA ALA A 485 -18.68 13.25 -7.68
C ALA A 485 -18.63 13.57 -9.18
N LYS A 486 -19.71 14.08 -9.77
CA LYS A 486 -19.74 14.54 -11.18
C LYS A 486 -18.88 15.78 -11.42
N ILE A 487 -18.87 16.75 -10.49
CA ILE A 487 -18.00 17.91 -10.58
C ILE A 487 -16.53 17.48 -10.50
N ASN A 488 -16.20 16.51 -9.62
CA ASN A 488 -14.87 15.94 -9.54
C ASN A 488 -14.45 15.24 -10.85
N GLU A 489 -15.37 14.58 -11.56
CA GLU A 489 -15.10 14.01 -12.88
C GLU A 489 -14.69 15.10 -13.88
N GLN A 490 -15.43 16.21 -13.94
CA GLN A 490 -15.09 17.34 -14.82
C GLN A 490 -13.73 17.94 -14.46
N ARG A 491 -13.44 18.10 -13.15
CA ARG A 491 -12.14 18.57 -12.66
C ARG A 491 -11.01 17.64 -13.10
N LEU A 492 -11.17 16.33 -12.93
CA LEU A 492 -10.17 15.34 -13.32
C LEU A 492 -9.92 15.34 -14.83
N GLN A 493 -10.97 15.47 -15.64
CA GLN A 493 -10.81 15.59 -17.09
C GLN A 493 -10.03 16.85 -17.50
N ALA A 494 -10.25 17.97 -16.81
CA ALA A 494 -9.47 19.19 -17.03
C ALA A 494 -7.99 19.00 -16.60
N GLN A 495 -7.76 18.31 -15.49
CA GLN A 495 -6.41 18.00 -14.99
C GLN A 495 -5.66 17.05 -15.94
N ILE A 496 -6.33 16.02 -16.51
CA ILE A 496 -5.75 15.13 -17.52
C ILE A 496 -5.29 15.96 -18.74
N ARG A 497 -6.16 16.81 -19.29
CA ARG A 497 -5.80 17.67 -20.45
C ARG A 497 -4.62 18.59 -20.13
N SER A 498 -4.60 19.21 -18.94
CA SER A 498 -3.49 20.05 -18.50
C SER A 498 -2.18 19.26 -18.38
N THR A 499 -2.23 18.04 -17.84
CA THR A 499 -1.05 17.18 -17.74
C THR A 499 -0.56 16.71 -19.11
N GLU A 500 -1.47 16.37 -20.03
CA GLU A 500 -1.13 16.04 -21.42
C GLU A 500 -0.42 17.20 -22.12
N GLN A 501 -0.88 18.43 -21.92
CA GLN A 501 -0.21 19.63 -22.44
C GLN A 501 1.19 19.80 -21.87
N ASN A 502 1.35 19.62 -20.54
CA ASN A 502 2.66 19.71 -19.89
C ASN A 502 3.63 18.65 -20.41
N VAL A 503 3.16 17.39 -20.58
CA VAL A 503 3.95 16.30 -21.16
C VAL A 503 4.38 16.66 -22.60
N LEU A 504 3.47 17.18 -23.40
CA LEU A 504 3.78 17.60 -24.78
C LEU A 504 4.87 18.69 -24.82
N VAL A 505 4.78 19.68 -23.93
CA VAL A 505 5.80 20.75 -23.83
C VAL A 505 7.14 20.16 -23.36
N GLU A 506 7.14 19.29 -22.35
CA GLU A 506 8.36 18.66 -21.83
C GLU A 506 9.06 17.83 -22.92
N VAL A 507 8.32 17.02 -23.68
CA VAL A 507 8.89 16.21 -24.78
C VAL A 507 9.46 17.10 -25.88
N ARG A 508 8.75 18.16 -26.29
CA ARG A 508 9.26 19.12 -27.27
C ARG A 508 10.57 19.76 -26.82
N ASN A 509 10.62 20.21 -25.57
CA ASN A 509 11.83 20.80 -25.01
C ASN A 509 12.98 19.79 -24.94
N ALA A 510 12.69 18.52 -24.58
CA ALA A 510 13.70 17.47 -24.52
C ALA A 510 14.25 17.13 -25.92
N VAL A 511 13.39 17.00 -26.94
CA VAL A 511 13.83 16.77 -28.32
C VAL A 511 14.69 17.93 -28.82
N GLN A 512 14.28 19.18 -28.56
CA GLN A 512 15.07 20.35 -28.96
C GLN A 512 16.41 20.43 -28.20
N ALA A 513 16.43 20.03 -26.92
CA ALA A 513 17.68 19.98 -26.14
C ALA A 513 18.67 18.96 -26.73
N VAL A 514 18.21 17.78 -27.16
CA VAL A 514 19.07 16.79 -27.81
C VAL A 514 19.63 17.34 -29.13
N GLU A 515 18.79 17.94 -29.97
CA GLU A 515 19.26 18.52 -31.25
C GLU A 515 20.24 19.67 -31.02
N THR A 516 19.97 20.55 -30.05
CA THR A 516 20.89 21.63 -29.66
C THR A 516 22.21 21.06 -29.11
N ALA A 517 22.18 20.04 -28.28
CA ALA A 517 23.37 19.40 -27.76
C ALA A 517 24.19 18.75 -28.88
N LYS A 518 23.53 18.10 -29.85
CA LYS A 518 24.14 17.54 -31.05
C LYS A 518 24.92 18.60 -31.83
N GLN A 519 24.32 19.75 -32.13
CA GLN A 519 24.96 20.87 -32.84
C GLN A 519 26.13 21.44 -32.01
N ARG A 520 26.01 21.49 -30.69
CA ARG A 520 27.11 21.95 -29.81
C ARG A 520 28.30 21.00 -29.84
N VAL A 521 28.09 19.66 -29.90
CA VAL A 521 29.21 18.70 -30.07
C VAL A 521 29.96 18.96 -31.38
N MET A 522 29.26 19.12 -32.49
CA MET A 522 29.87 19.39 -33.78
C MET A 522 30.66 20.69 -33.77
N ALA A 523 30.09 21.75 -33.18
CA ALA A 523 30.77 23.06 -33.08
C ALA A 523 32.01 22.99 -32.17
N ALA A 524 31.92 22.31 -31.01
CA ALA A 524 33.04 22.14 -30.08
C ALA A 524 34.17 21.31 -30.67
N LYS A 525 33.85 20.23 -31.38
CA LYS A 525 34.85 19.44 -32.14
C LYS A 525 35.59 20.28 -33.13
N LYS A 526 34.88 21.09 -33.93
CA LYS A 526 35.52 22.00 -34.90
C LYS A 526 36.37 23.07 -34.24
N ALA A 527 35.93 23.61 -33.11
CA ALA A 527 36.69 24.57 -32.32
C ALA A 527 38.01 23.97 -31.80
N ARG A 528 37.98 22.71 -31.28
CA ARG A 528 39.18 21.99 -30.85
C ARG A 528 40.16 21.76 -32.01
N GLU A 529 39.66 21.25 -33.15
CA GLU A 529 40.51 21.05 -34.35
C GLU A 529 41.22 22.34 -34.76
N ASN A 530 40.51 23.47 -34.79
CA ASN A 530 41.09 24.77 -35.14
C ASN A 530 42.10 25.27 -34.08
N ALA A 531 41.82 25.04 -32.78
CA ALA A 531 42.74 25.39 -31.71
C ALA A 531 44.04 24.56 -31.76
N GLU A 532 43.96 23.27 -32.14
CA GLU A 532 45.15 22.43 -32.37
C GLU A 532 46.02 22.96 -33.49
N ILE A 533 45.42 23.34 -34.63
CA ILE A 533 46.15 23.95 -35.77
C ILE A 533 46.80 25.27 -35.35
N GLN A 534 46.09 26.11 -34.58
CA GLN A 534 46.62 27.37 -34.08
C GLN A 534 47.81 27.17 -33.15
N LEU A 535 47.73 26.22 -32.22
CA LEU A 535 48.83 25.91 -31.29
C LEU A 535 50.03 25.37 -32.03
N GLU A 536 49.85 24.46 -33.00
CA GLU A 536 50.95 23.93 -33.81
C GLU A 536 51.64 25.02 -34.59
N GLY A 537 50.89 25.95 -35.20
CA GLY A 537 51.42 27.12 -35.87
C GLY A 537 52.22 28.02 -34.93
N GLU A 538 51.69 28.34 -33.76
CA GLU A 538 52.37 29.19 -32.77
C GLU A 538 53.64 28.55 -32.22
N ARG A 539 53.61 27.19 -31.99
CA ARG A 539 54.81 26.45 -31.57
C ARG A 539 55.97 26.57 -32.60
N LYS A 540 55.66 26.44 -33.89
CA LYS A 540 56.65 26.62 -34.97
C LYS A 540 57.21 28.04 -34.99
N LEU A 541 56.35 29.07 -34.78
CA LEU A 541 56.81 30.48 -34.71
C LEU A 541 57.67 30.73 -33.45
N PHE A 542 57.32 30.11 -32.31
CA PHE A 542 58.11 30.22 -31.09
C PHE A 542 59.49 29.54 -31.23
N GLU A 543 59.57 28.37 -31.86
CA GLU A 543 60.82 27.67 -32.15
C GLU A 543 61.74 28.47 -33.09
N ALA A 544 61.14 29.18 -34.05
CA ALA A 544 61.85 30.07 -34.95
C ALA A 544 62.22 31.44 -34.32
N GLY A 545 61.94 31.66 -33.02
CA GLY A 545 62.24 32.92 -32.33
C GLY A 545 61.32 34.10 -32.71
N ARG A 546 60.19 33.86 -33.38
CA ARG A 546 59.27 34.88 -33.94
C ARG A 546 57.98 35.02 -33.10
N SER A 547 57.89 34.34 -31.98
CA SER A 547 56.76 34.42 -31.03
C SER A 547 57.28 34.55 -29.60
N THR A 548 56.36 34.85 -28.68
CA THR A 548 56.63 35.00 -27.24
C THR A 548 56.05 33.83 -26.42
N THR A 549 56.63 33.60 -25.23
CA THR A 549 56.05 32.61 -24.23
C THR A 549 54.63 32.89 -23.92
N PHE A 550 54.23 34.15 -23.82
CA PHE A 550 52.85 34.57 -23.53
C PHE A 550 51.87 34.10 -24.63
N LEU A 551 52.20 34.28 -25.91
CA LEU A 551 51.34 33.84 -27.02
C LEU A 551 51.25 32.32 -27.09
N LEU A 552 52.36 31.61 -26.84
CA LEU A 552 52.35 30.15 -26.76
C LEU A 552 51.41 29.67 -25.67
N PHE A 553 51.50 30.18 -24.43
CA PHE A 553 50.60 29.83 -23.33
C PHE A 553 49.14 30.19 -23.60
N GLN A 554 48.89 31.32 -24.27
CA GLN A 554 47.54 31.69 -24.68
C GLN A 554 46.94 30.66 -25.64
N ARG A 555 47.70 30.09 -26.58
CA ARG A 555 47.23 29.04 -27.50
C ARG A 555 47.09 27.70 -26.80
N GLU A 556 47.99 27.35 -25.86
CA GLU A 556 47.85 26.17 -25.03
C GLU A 556 46.57 26.22 -24.17
N ASN A 557 46.29 27.35 -23.54
CA ASN A 557 45.06 27.57 -22.75
C ASN A 557 43.80 27.52 -23.65
N ALA A 558 43.88 28.10 -24.87
CA ALA A 558 42.76 28.04 -25.82
C ALA A 558 42.45 26.59 -26.23
N LEU A 559 43.47 25.77 -26.50
CA LEU A 559 43.29 24.35 -26.81
C LEU A 559 42.75 23.57 -25.61
N ALA A 560 43.28 23.80 -24.41
CA ALA A 560 42.78 23.16 -23.20
C ALA A 560 41.28 23.44 -22.95
N ASN A 561 40.89 24.71 -23.11
CA ASN A 561 39.48 25.12 -22.99
C ASN A 561 38.62 24.51 -24.11
N ALA A 562 39.13 24.42 -25.36
CA ALA A 562 38.41 23.79 -26.47
C ALA A 562 38.20 22.28 -26.23
N ARG A 563 39.21 21.56 -25.70
CA ARG A 563 39.09 20.14 -25.31
C ARG A 563 38.07 19.94 -24.22
N ASN A 564 38.08 20.78 -23.18
CA ASN A 564 37.07 20.71 -22.10
C ASN A 564 35.67 21.03 -22.62
N ALA A 565 35.53 21.99 -23.54
CA ALA A 565 34.26 22.31 -24.17
C ALA A 565 33.69 21.14 -25.01
N GLU A 566 34.56 20.41 -25.73
CA GLU A 566 34.19 19.21 -26.50
C GLU A 566 33.71 18.10 -25.56
N ILE A 567 34.51 17.74 -24.54
CA ILE A 567 34.14 16.71 -23.53
C ILE A 567 32.83 17.06 -22.85
N ARG A 568 32.64 18.34 -22.48
CA ARG A 568 31.42 18.83 -21.88
C ARG A 568 30.23 18.71 -22.84
N ALA A 569 30.39 19.08 -24.09
CA ALA A 569 29.34 18.97 -25.10
C ALA A 569 28.92 17.50 -25.33
N GLU A 570 29.88 16.56 -25.39
CA GLU A 570 29.63 15.13 -25.54
C GLU A 570 28.85 14.57 -24.33
N THR A 571 29.26 14.93 -23.11
CA THR A 571 28.56 14.48 -21.89
C THR A 571 27.17 15.13 -21.73
N ASP A 572 27.02 16.42 -22.09
CA ASP A 572 25.74 17.13 -22.13
C ASP A 572 24.79 16.49 -23.15
N TYR A 573 25.27 16.04 -24.30
CA TYR A 573 24.49 15.30 -25.29
C TYR A 573 23.95 13.98 -24.70
N ARG A 574 24.77 13.21 -23.99
CA ARG A 574 24.32 11.98 -23.31
C ARG A 574 23.30 12.23 -22.22
N LYS A 575 23.44 13.31 -21.46
CA LYS A 575 22.43 13.73 -20.46
C LYS A 575 21.12 14.16 -21.13
N ALA A 576 21.20 14.87 -22.27
CA ALA A 576 20.01 15.26 -23.01
C ALA A 576 19.22 14.03 -23.53
N ILE A 577 19.93 12.99 -24.00
CA ILE A 577 19.32 11.70 -24.37
C ILE A 577 18.63 11.06 -23.15
N ALA A 578 19.29 11.01 -22.00
CA ALA A 578 18.69 10.49 -20.76
C ALA A 578 17.43 11.27 -20.35
N ASP A 579 17.44 12.60 -20.52
CA ASP A 579 16.27 13.44 -20.29
C ASP A 579 15.14 13.17 -21.27
N LEU A 580 15.44 12.94 -22.54
CA LEU A 580 14.44 12.56 -23.53
C LEU A 580 13.84 11.18 -23.22
N GLN A 581 14.68 10.19 -22.91
CA GLN A 581 14.23 8.85 -22.51
C GLN A 581 13.35 8.88 -21.24
N ARG A 582 13.66 9.77 -20.28
CA ARG A 582 12.82 10.04 -19.12
C ARG A 582 11.51 10.71 -19.54
N ALA A 583 11.58 11.75 -20.37
CA ALA A 583 10.41 12.50 -20.83
C ALA A 583 9.42 11.64 -21.64
N THR A 584 9.90 10.65 -22.37
CA THR A 584 9.10 9.67 -23.12
C THR A 584 8.78 8.43 -22.31
N SER A 585 9.38 8.27 -21.12
CA SER A 585 9.27 7.08 -20.25
C SER A 585 9.72 5.76 -20.90
N ILE A 586 10.58 5.83 -21.95
CA ILE A 586 11.17 4.65 -22.59
C ILE A 586 12.49 4.21 -21.95
N ILE A 587 13.01 4.98 -20.98
CA ILE A 587 14.31 4.73 -20.33
C ILE A 587 14.45 3.31 -19.76
N LEU A 588 13.35 2.71 -19.31
CA LEU A 588 13.34 1.35 -18.79
C LEU A 588 13.51 0.32 -19.91
N GLN A 589 12.86 0.53 -21.05
CA GLN A 589 12.94 -0.35 -22.21
C GLN A 589 14.34 -0.32 -22.83
N GLU A 590 14.91 0.87 -22.97
CA GLU A 590 16.25 1.08 -23.51
C GLU A 590 17.36 0.47 -22.63
N ASN A 591 17.12 0.33 -21.34
CA ASN A 591 18.06 -0.30 -20.40
C ASN A 591 17.70 -1.75 -20.06
N ASP A 592 16.78 -2.39 -20.79
CA ASP A 592 16.33 -3.78 -20.59
C ASP A 592 15.75 -4.04 -19.18
N ILE A 593 15.18 -3.00 -18.54
CA ILE A 593 14.62 -3.09 -17.19
C ILE A 593 13.15 -3.53 -17.29
N LYS A 594 12.84 -4.71 -16.77
CA LYS A 594 11.47 -5.23 -16.65
C LYS A 594 10.96 -5.00 -15.23
N ILE A 595 9.84 -4.28 -15.10
CA ILE A 595 9.11 -4.14 -13.84
C ILE A 595 7.93 -5.12 -13.94
N GLU A 596 7.80 -6.05 -12.98
CA GLU A 596 6.65 -6.95 -12.90
C GLU A 596 5.38 -6.15 -12.64
N ASP A 597 4.40 -6.28 -13.53
CA ASP A 597 3.09 -5.64 -13.40
C ASP A 597 2.18 -6.42 -12.44
N GLU A 598 1.15 -5.73 -11.88
CA GLU A 598 0.12 -6.29 -10.97
C GLU A 598 -0.53 -7.59 -11.50
N LYS A 599 -0.53 -7.79 -12.83
CA LYS A 599 -1.12 -8.99 -13.45
C LYS A 599 -0.33 -10.27 -13.21
N ASP A 600 0.94 -10.14 -12.85
CA ASP A 600 1.86 -11.26 -12.64
C ASP A 600 2.01 -11.60 -11.14
N ARG A 601 1.34 -10.85 -10.26
CA ARG A 601 1.20 -11.06 -8.82
C ARG A 601 -0.20 -11.60 -8.48
#